data_daf99a5b2bb2286c9948c61fe23d48a0
#
_entry.id   daf99a5b2bb2286c9948c61fe23d48a0
#
_cell.length_a   1.000
_cell.length_b   1.000
_cell.length_c   1.000
_cell.angle_alpha   90.00
_cell.angle_beta   90.00
_cell.angle_gamma   90.00
#
_symmetry.space_group_name_H-M   'P 1'
#
loop_
_entity.id
_entity.type
_entity.pdbx_description
1 polymer ?
#
loop_
_entity_poly.entity_id
_entity_poly.type
_entity_poly.pdbx_seq_one_letter_code
_entity_poly.pdbx_strand_id
1 'polypeptide(L)'
;MGIVVGENVRIKSNCLIEPNVFIDHDVEIGENVVLKTGVKIRQNVCIGNNVVIGENSVIGAQGFGVERDDDGRNVRIPHIGGVIIGDNVEIGALTSIVSGTIAPTIIEESCFIDDLNHIAHNCSLHRGTMTTGCVEISGSASIGEYGYIAPNSTIRDGVHVGK
;
A
#
# COMPACT_ATOMS: atom_id res chain seq x y z
N MET A 1 -25.34 -4.52 0.08
CA MET A 1 -24.07 -3.99 -0.44
C MET A 1 -23.09 -5.15 -0.45
N GLY A 2 -22.42 -5.40 -1.58
CA GLY A 2 -21.64 -6.61 -1.80
C GLY A 2 -20.14 -6.37 -1.79
N ILE A 3 -19.39 -7.45 -1.83
CA ILE A 3 -17.96 -7.48 -2.12
C ILE A 3 -17.83 -7.64 -3.64
N VAL A 4 -16.87 -6.94 -4.25
CA VAL A 4 -16.53 -7.08 -5.67
C VAL A 4 -15.16 -7.72 -5.78
N VAL A 5 -15.04 -8.79 -6.55
CA VAL A 5 -13.78 -9.50 -6.78
C VAL A 5 -13.57 -9.65 -8.28
N GLY A 6 -12.41 -9.22 -8.74
CA GLY A 6 -11.98 -9.27 -10.13
C GLY A 6 -11.50 -10.64 -10.59
N GLU A 7 -10.94 -10.69 -11.80
CA GLU A 7 -10.38 -11.91 -12.38
C GLU A 7 -9.01 -12.28 -11.79
N ASN A 8 -8.66 -13.56 -11.83
CA ASN A 8 -7.36 -14.10 -11.36
C ASN A 8 -7.02 -13.77 -9.90
N VAL A 9 -8.03 -13.53 -9.06
CA VAL A 9 -7.82 -13.30 -7.62
C VAL A 9 -7.65 -14.62 -6.90
N ARG A 10 -6.65 -14.71 -6.04
CA ARG A 10 -6.39 -15.86 -5.16
C ARG A 10 -6.48 -15.40 -3.71
N ILE A 11 -7.37 -16.01 -2.94
CA ILE A 11 -7.55 -15.75 -1.51
C ILE A 11 -7.36 -17.07 -0.77
N LYS A 12 -6.42 -17.12 0.16
CA LYS A 12 -6.19 -18.30 0.98
C LYS A 12 -7.22 -18.40 2.13
N SER A 13 -7.00 -19.36 3.02
CA SER A 13 -7.94 -19.72 4.08
C SER A 13 -8.07 -18.64 5.19
N ASN A 14 -9.20 -18.70 5.91
CA ASN A 14 -9.52 -17.93 7.11
C ASN A 14 -9.51 -16.40 6.93
N CYS A 15 -9.75 -15.89 5.72
CA CYS A 15 -9.83 -14.46 5.49
C CYS A 15 -11.22 -13.92 5.86
N LEU A 16 -11.25 -12.76 6.50
CA LEU A 16 -12.47 -11.98 6.74
C LEU A 16 -12.50 -10.79 5.78
N ILE A 17 -13.50 -10.76 4.91
CA ILE A 17 -13.70 -9.68 3.95
C ILE A 17 -15.02 -9.00 4.27
N GLU A 18 -14.94 -7.78 4.76
CA GLU A 18 -16.11 -7.01 5.19
C GLU A 18 -16.87 -6.38 4.01
N PRO A 19 -18.09 -5.84 4.23
CA PRO A 19 -18.88 -5.22 3.17
C PRO A 19 -18.18 -4.09 2.42
N ASN A 20 -18.53 -3.90 1.14
CA ASN A 20 -18.03 -2.86 0.24
C ASN A 20 -16.53 -2.95 -0.07
N VAL A 21 -15.87 -4.05 0.24
CA VAL A 21 -14.50 -4.31 -0.21
C VAL A 21 -14.50 -4.52 -1.72
N PHE A 22 -13.54 -3.92 -2.39
CA PHE A 22 -13.26 -4.08 -3.81
C PHE A 22 -11.86 -4.70 -3.99
N ILE A 23 -11.77 -5.81 -4.67
CA ILE A 23 -10.53 -6.49 -5.04
C ILE A 23 -10.47 -6.55 -6.56
N ASP A 24 -9.46 -5.92 -7.14
CA ASP A 24 -9.25 -5.86 -8.59
C ASP A 24 -8.67 -7.18 -9.11
N HIS A 25 -8.31 -7.26 -10.38
CA HIS A 25 -7.73 -8.44 -11.01
C HIS A 25 -6.26 -8.67 -10.60
N ASP A 26 -5.77 -9.92 -10.74
CA ASP A 26 -4.38 -10.31 -10.48
C ASP A 26 -3.90 -9.98 -9.05
N VAL A 27 -4.75 -10.22 -8.05
CA VAL A 27 -4.46 -9.99 -6.63
C VAL A 27 -4.25 -11.34 -5.92
N GLU A 28 -3.22 -11.40 -5.06
CA GLU A 28 -2.98 -12.54 -4.19
C GLU A 28 -3.11 -12.14 -2.71
N ILE A 29 -3.89 -12.91 -1.93
CA ILE A 29 -4.16 -12.67 -0.51
C ILE A 29 -3.81 -13.93 0.28
N GLY A 30 -2.94 -13.77 1.26
CA GLY A 30 -2.49 -14.84 2.16
C GLY A 30 -3.58 -15.37 3.10
N GLU A 31 -3.17 -16.08 4.14
CA GLU A 31 -4.06 -16.65 5.14
C GLU A 31 -4.34 -15.67 6.29
N ASN A 32 -5.50 -15.81 6.93
CA ASN A 32 -5.91 -15.02 8.10
C ASN A 32 -5.91 -13.50 7.86
N VAL A 33 -6.15 -13.06 6.63
CA VAL A 33 -6.20 -11.64 6.28
C VAL A 33 -7.57 -11.05 6.63
N VAL A 34 -7.58 -9.85 7.18
CA VAL A 34 -8.79 -9.08 7.47
C VAL A 34 -8.81 -7.83 6.60
N LEU A 35 -9.76 -7.75 5.69
CA LEU A 35 -10.04 -6.55 4.91
C LEU A 35 -11.31 -5.89 5.46
N LYS A 36 -11.13 -4.76 6.11
CA LYS A 36 -12.21 -4.01 6.74
C LYS A 36 -13.10 -3.31 5.71
N THR A 37 -14.24 -2.82 6.17
CA THR A 37 -15.27 -2.20 5.33
C THR A 37 -14.71 -1.14 4.39
N GLY A 38 -15.03 -1.25 3.11
CA GLY A 38 -14.70 -0.26 2.08
C GLY A 38 -13.26 -0.27 1.59
N VAL A 39 -12.41 -1.19 2.05
CA VAL A 39 -11.04 -1.37 1.54
C VAL A 39 -11.05 -1.62 0.03
N LYS A 40 -10.08 -1.04 -0.66
CA LYS A 40 -9.88 -1.24 -2.11
C LYS A 40 -8.47 -1.77 -2.37
N ILE A 41 -8.40 -2.97 -2.91
CA ILE A 41 -7.16 -3.60 -3.37
C ILE A 41 -7.14 -3.50 -4.89
N ARG A 42 -6.15 -2.81 -5.43
CA ARG A 42 -5.98 -2.62 -6.88
C ARG A 42 -5.17 -3.76 -7.48
N GLN A 43 -5.04 -3.76 -8.81
CA GLN A 43 -4.34 -4.81 -9.55
C GLN A 43 -2.87 -4.98 -9.13
N ASN A 44 -2.34 -6.18 -9.32
CA ASN A 44 -0.94 -6.53 -9.05
C ASN A 44 -0.53 -6.33 -7.58
N VAL A 45 -1.45 -6.51 -6.64
CA VAL A 45 -1.16 -6.46 -5.20
C VAL A 45 -1.00 -7.87 -4.65
N CYS A 46 0.08 -8.10 -3.90
CA CYS A 46 0.32 -9.32 -3.14
C CYS A 46 0.30 -9.01 -1.65
N ILE A 47 -0.54 -9.71 -0.89
CA ILE A 47 -0.71 -9.56 0.55
C ILE A 47 -0.30 -10.86 1.23
N GLY A 48 0.60 -10.77 2.21
CA GLY A 48 1.05 -11.89 3.04
C GLY A 48 0.00 -12.42 4.01
N ASN A 49 0.44 -13.16 4.99
CA ASN A 49 -0.43 -13.80 5.99
C ASN A 49 -0.62 -12.91 7.22
N ASN A 50 -1.75 -13.07 7.94
CA ASN A 50 -2.06 -12.36 9.18
C ASN A 50 -2.05 -10.83 9.02
N VAL A 51 -2.47 -10.32 7.87
CA VAL A 51 -2.51 -8.88 7.57
C VAL A 51 -3.89 -8.31 7.90
N VAL A 52 -3.92 -7.12 8.50
CA VAL A 52 -5.15 -6.37 8.76
C VAL A 52 -5.09 -5.05 7.99
N ILE A 53 -6.14 -4.72 7.23
CA ILE A 53 -6.25 -3.45 6.50
C ILE A 53 -7.52 -2.72 6.96
N GLY A 54 -7.32 -1.53 7.48
CA GLY A 54 -8.33 -0.64 8.06
C GLY A 54 -9.30 -0.05 7.05
N GLU A 55 -10.39 0.49 7.55
CA GLU A 55 -11.55 0.92 6.80
C GLU A 55 -11.21 1.98 5.73
N ASN A 56 -11.75 1.80 4.53
CA ASN A 56 -11.61 2.71 3.39
C ASN A 56 -10.17 2.95 2.90
N SER A 57 -9.20 2.14 3.32
CA SER A 57 -7.84 2.21 2.82
C SER A 57 -7.73 1.70 1.39
N VAL A 58 -6.80 2.26 0.62
CA VAL A 58 -6.59 1.93 -0.79
C VAL A 58 -5.16 1.44 -0.99
N ILE A 59 -5.03 0.19 -1.43
CA ILE A 59 -3.73 -0.44 -1.71
C ILE A 59 -3.55 -0.58 -3.22
N GLY A 60 -2.44 -0.08 -3.74
CA GLY A 60 -2.12 -0.15 -5.16
C GLY A 60 -2.75 0.94 -6.02
N ALA A 61 -3.10 2.10 -5.43
CA ALA A 61 -3.57 3.26 -6.20
C ALA A 61 -2.52 3.70 -7.23
N GLN A 62 -2.96 4.36 -8.31
CA GLN A 62 -2.06 4.97 -9.29
C GLN A 62 -1.27 6.11 -8.66
N GLY A 63 0.04 6.11 -8.86
CA GLY A 63 0.93 7.16 -8.39
C GLY A 63 0.79 8.49 -9.16
N PHE A 64 1.42 9.53 -8.63
CA PHE A 64 1.47 10.84 -9.26
C PHE A 64 2.77 11.03 -10.06
N GLY A 65 3.02 10.12 -11.01
CA GLY A 65 4.07 10.29 -12.01
C GLY A 65 3.52 11.08 -13.21
N VAL A 66 4.17 12.18 -13.56
CA VAL A 66 3.76 13.05 -14.66
C VAL A 66 4.99 13.51 -15.42
N GLU A 67 4.93 13.43 -16.76
CA GLU A 67 5.89 14.01 -17.68
C GLU A 67 5.21 15.09 -18.53
N ARG A 68 5.97 15.90 -19.20
CA ARG A 68 5.47 16.83 -20.20
C ARG A 68 5.79 16.34 -21.60
N ASP A 69 4.78 16.32 -22.48
CA ASP A 69 4.99 16.07 -23.90
C ASP A 69 5.62 17.29 -24.61
N ASP A 70 5.90 17.13 -25.89
CA ASP A 70 6.51 18.18 -26.73
C ASP A 70 5.65 19.46 -26.84
N ASP A 71 4.35 19.34 -26.60
CA ASP A 71 3.40 20.46 -26.57
C ASP A 71 3.26 21.10 -25.18
N GLY A 72 4.00 20.59 -24.18
CA GLY A 72 3.96 21.05 -22.79
C GLY A 72 2.75 20.58 -21.98
N ARG A 73 2.00 19.58 -22.46
CA ARG A 73 0.86 18.99 -21.76
C ARG A 73 1.34 17.96 -20.74
N ASN A 74 0.66 17.87 -19.62
CA ASN A 74 0.94 16.84 -18.61
C ASN A 74 0.41 15.48 -19.09
N VAL A 75 1.31 14.49 -19.14
CA VAL A 75 1.00 13.10 -19.47
C VAL A 75 1.31 12.23 -18.27
N ARG A 76 0.36 11.39 -17.86
CA ARG A 76 0.57 10.48 -16.75
C ARG A 76 1.46 9.31 -17.11
N ILE A 77 2.42 9.00 -16.23
CA ILE A 77 3.18 7.77 -16.26
C ILE A 77 2.35 6.70 -15.55
N PRO A 78 1.99 5.59 -16.23
CA PRO A 78 1.27 4.51 -15.58
C PRO A 78 2.14 3.80 -14.55
N HIS A 79 1.57 3.50 -13.38
CA HIS A 79 2.21 2.73 -12.32
C HIS A 79 1.68 1.29 -12.40
N ILE A 80 2.52 0.37 -12.82
CA ILE A 80 2.17 -1.02 -13.09
C ILE A 80 2.87 -2.03 -12.16
N GLY A 81 3.76 -1.54 -11.30
CA GLY A 81 4.60 -2.38 -10.43
C GLY A 81 3.85 -3.04 -9.25
N GLY A 82 2.66 -2.55 -8.93
CA GLY A 82 1.88 -3.11 -7.83
C GLY A 82 2.42 -2.77 -6.43
N VAL A 83 1.96 -3.53 -5.44
CA VAL A 83 2.35 -3.43 -4.03
C VAL A 83 2.59 -4.83 -3.47
N ILE A 84 3.62 -5.01 -2.67
CA ILE A 84 3.88 -6.22 -1.91
C ILE A 84 3.79 -5.87 -0.42
N ILE A 85 2.93 -6.59 0.30
CA ILE A 85 2.77 -6.49 1.76
C ILE A 85 3.19 -7.82 2.37
N GLY A 86 4.15 -7.78 3.28
CA GLY A 86 4.65 -8.94 4.02
C GLY A 86 3.67 -9.47 5.07
N ASP A 87 4.12 -10.46 5.81
CA ASP A 87 3.33 -11.08 6.87
C ASP A 87 3.22 -10.21 8.12
N ASN A 88 2.13 -10.36 8.88
CA ASN A 88 1.89 -9.70 10.16
C ASN A 88 1.92 -8.15 10.08
N VAL A 89 1.48 -7.59 8.96
CA VAL A 89 1.38 -6.14 8.75
C VAL A 89 0.00 -5.65 9.18
N GLU A 90 -0.04 -4.51 9.85
CA GLU A 90 -1.28 -3.80 10.16
C GLU A 90 -1.28 -2.43 9.48
N ILE A 91 -2.39 -2.12 8.79
CA ILE A 91 -2.60 -0.85 8.08
C ILE A 91 -3.89 -0.24 8.60
N GLY A 92 -3.81 0.98 9.11
CA GLY A 92 -4.91 1.75 9.64
C GLY A 92 -5.92 2.21 8.59
N ALA A 93 -6.93 2.91 9.03
CA ALA A 93 -8.00 3.42 8.19
C ALA A 93 -7.55 4.60 7.30
N LEU A 94 -8.24 4.78 6.15
CA LEU A 94 -8.03 5.92 5.24
C LEU A 94 -6.57 6.09 4.77
N THR A 95 -5.81 5.03 4.79
CA THR A 95 -4.40 4.99 4.36
C THR A 95 -4.31 4.65 2.88
N SER A 96 -3.43 5.35 2.15
CA SER A 96 -3.16 5.10 0.74
C SER A 96 -1.74 4.58 0.53
N ILE A 97 -1.61 3.35 0.02
CA ILE A 97 -0.32 2.78 -0.41
C ILE A 97 -0.34 2.68 -1.93
N VAL A 98 0.55 3.41 -2.57
CA VAL A 98 0.56 3.62 -4.01
C VAL A 98 1.36 2.52 -4.72
N SER A 99 0.87 2.10 -5.88
CA SER A 99 1.56 1.18 -6.77
C SER A 99 2.93 1.73 -7.19
N GLY A 100 3.94 0.90 -7.21
CA GLY A 100 5.22 1.28 -7.78
C GLY A 100 5.14 1.46 -9.30
N THR A 101 6.08 2.20 -9.88
CA THR A 101 6.06 2.53 -11.32
C THR A 101 6.27 1.26 -12.16
N ILE A 102 7.39 0.57 -11.96
CA ILE A 102 7.75 -0.70 -12.60
C ILE A 102 8.02 -1.75 -11.53
N ALA A 103 8.92 -1.47 -10.59
CA ALA A 103 9.12 -2.29 -9.41
C ALA A 103 8.03 -1.97 -8.37
N PRO A 104 7.62 -2.91 -7.52
CA PRO A 104 6.57 -2.70 -6.55
C PRO A 104 6.95 -1.71 -5.44
N THR A 105 5.97 -1.11 -4.80
CA THR A 105 6.11 -0.54 -3.45
C THR A 105 6.10 -1.70 -2.46
N ILE A 106 6.99 -1.68 -1.47
CA ILE A 106 7.21 -2.81 -0.56
C ILE A 106 6.96 -2.40 0.89
N ILE A 107 6.10 -3.13 1.55
CA ILE A 107 5.90 -3.09 3.00
C ILE A 107 6.35 -4.45 3.53
N GLU A 108 7.48 -4.51 4.20
CA GLU A 108 8.01 -5.76 4.74
C GLU A 108 7.22 -6.22 5.97
N GLU A 109 7.55 -7.41 6.46
CA GLU A 109 6.85 -8.06 7.56
C GLU A 109 6.83 -7.23 8.86
N SER A 110 5.77 -7.40 9.64
CA SER A 110 5.60 -6.79 10.97
C SER A 110 5.62 -5.26 10.99
N CYS A 111 5.32 -4.61 9.88
CA CYS A 111 5.14 -3.16 9.83
C CYS A 111 3.76 -2.77 10.38
N PHE A 112 3.71 -1.65 11.12
CA PHE A 112 2.49 -1.03 11.60
C PHE A 112 2.35 0.36 11.01
N ILE A 113 1.31 0.57 10.22
CA ILE A 113 1.01 1.83 9.53
C ILE A 113 -0.32 2.34 10.07
N ASP A 114 -0.31 3.44 10.79
CA ASP A 114 -1.50 4.02 11.42
C ASP A 114 -2.42 4.70 10.39
N ASP A 115 -3.47 5.35 10.86
CA ASP A 115 -4.49 5.99 10.04
C ASP A 115 -3.96 7.18 9.23
N LEU A 116 -4.61 7.46 8.09
CA LEU A 116 -4.38 8.65 7.27
C LEU A 116 -2.95 8.79 6.73
N ASN A 117 -2.26 7.69 6.53
CA ASN A 117 -0.93 7.70 5.93
C ASN A 117 -0.99 7.75 4.40
N HIS A 118 -0.01 8.39 3.79
CA HIS A 118 0.26 8.27 2.36
C HIS A 118 1.65 7.69 2.15
N ILE A 119 1.71 6.49 1.57
CA ILE A 119 2.95 5.84 1.14
C ILE A 119 3.00 5.88 -0.38
N ALA A 120 3.88 6.71 -0.93
CA ALA A 120 3.97 6.93 -2.37
C ALA A 120 4.66 5.77 -3.10
N HIS A 121 4.78 5.91 -4.42
CA HIS A 121 5.32 4.87 -5.31
C HIS A 121 6.77 4.51 -5.01
N ASN A 122 7.12 3.24 -5.20
CA ASN A 122 8.48 2.72 -5.07
C ASN A 122 9.11 2.89 -3.67
N CYS A 123 8.29 3.14 -2.64
CA CYS A 123 8.77 3.16 -1.27
C CYS A 123 9.08 1.75 -0.77
N SER A 124 9.99 1.68 0.22
CA SER A 124 10.31 0.45 0.95
C SER A 124 10.27 0.71 2.44
N LEU A 125 9.30 0.14 3.13
CA LEU A 125 9.26 0.11 4.59
C LEU A 125 9.81 -1.22 5.03
N HIS A 126 10.99 -1.22 5.65
CA HIS A 126 11.64 -2.44 6.08
C HIS A 126 11.00 -2.99 7.36
N ARG A 127 11.34 -4.24 7.66
CA ARG A 127 10.78 -5.03 8.75
C ARG A 127 10.58 -4.24 10.04
N GLY A 128 9.38 -4.35 10.63
CA GLY A 128 9.07 -3.76 11.92
C GLY A 128 8.98 -2.24 11.94
N THR A 129 8.97 -1.59 10.78
CA THR A 129 8.74 -0.13 10.68
C THR A 129 7.37 0.23 11.23
N MET A 130 7.32 1.32 11.99
CA MET A 130 6.07 1.93 12.47
C MET A 130 5.92 3.35 11.93
N THR A 131 4.76 3.64 11.35
CA THR A 131 4.35 5.01 11.01
C THR A 131 3.10 5.35 11.78
N THR A 132 3.08 6.49 12.43
CA THR A 132 1.92 6.98 13.18
C THR A 132 1.01 7.84 12.31
N GLY A 133 -0.05 8.41 12.88
CA GLY A 133 -1.10 9.07 12.09
C GLY A 133 -0.62 10.25 11.24
N CYS A 134 -1.21 10.40 10.06
CA CYS A 134 -0.96 11.50 9.12
C CYS A 134 0.49 11.60 8.63
N VAL A 135 1.19 10.50 8.42
CA VAL A 135 2.54 10.50 7.85
C VAL A 135 2.47 10.48 6.32
N GLU A 136 3.32 11.31 5.70
CA GLU A 136 3.58 11.33 4.26
C GLU A 136 4.96 10.75 3.97
N ILE A 137 5.04 9.68 3.18
CA ILE A 137 6.30 9.12 2.67
C ILE A 137 6.28 9.27 1.16
N SER A 138 7.08 10.21 0.65
CA SER A 138 7.14 10.52 -0.77
C SER A 138 7.90 9.45 -1.57
N GLY A 139 7.77 9.50 -2.90
CA GLY A 139 8.24 8.46 -3.81
C GLY A 139 9.68 8.02 -3.62
N SER A 140 9.95 6.74 -3.82
CA SER A 140 11.30 6.15 -3.75
C SER A 140 12.02 6.30 -2.41
N ALA A 141 11.32 6.70 -1.35
CA ALA A 141 11.90 6.76 -0.01
C ALA A 141 11.97 5.36 0.63
N SER A 142 12.90 5.17 1.54
CA SER A 142 12.99 3.95 2.33
C SER A 142 13.16 4.23 3.82
N ILE A 143 12.49 3.42 4.65
CA ILE A 143 12.59 3.48 6.11
C ILE A 143 13.24 2.17 6.56
N GLY A 144 14.38 2.27 7.27
CA GLY A 144 15.12 1.12 7.76
C GLY A 144 14.35 0.29 8.80
N GLU A 145 14.85 -0.92 9.07
CA GLU A 145 14.22 -1.83 10.02
C GLU A 145 13.97 -1.17 11.37
N TYR A 146 12.77 -1.42 11.93
CA TYR A 146 12.33 -0.89 13.23
C TYR A 146 12.28 0.65 13.29
N GLY A 147 12.32 1.32 12.12
CA GLY A 147 12.16 2.77 12.04
C GLY A 147 10.82 3.22 12.63
N TYR A 148 10.83 4.33 13.35
CA TYR A 148 9.63 4.95 13.92
C TYR A 148 9.45 6.35 13.33
N ILE A 149 8.33 6.57 12.66
CA ILE A 149 7.99 7.86 12.06
C ILE A 149 6.85 8.49 12.85
N ALA A 150 7.15 9.61 13.50
CA ALA A 150 6.24 10.34 14.38
C ALA A 150 5.07 11.00 13.63
N PRO A 151 3.97 11.35 14.33
CA PRO A 151 2.78 11.92 13.69
C PRO A 151 3.06 13.20 12.89
N ASN A 152 2.36 13.37 11.77
CA ASN A 152 2.50 14.50 10.85
C ASN A 152 3.91 14.69 10.26
N SER A 153 4.73 13.63 10.25
CA SER A 153 6.04 13.67 9.60
C SER A 153 5.90 13.58 8.09
N THR A 154 6.80 14.26 7.39
CA THR A 154 6.95 14.13 5.94
C THR A 154 8.35 13.64 5.61
N ILE A 155 8.45 12.52 4.91
CA ILE A 155 9.69 11.98 4.37
C ILE A 155 9.76 12.35 2.89
N ARG A 156 10.76 13.11 2.53
CA ARG A 156 10.94 13.60 1.17
C ARG A 156 11.29 12.48 0.20
N ASP A 157 11.01 12.70 -1.07
CA ASP A 157 11.33 11.80 -2.19
C ASP A 157 12.80 11.35 -2.20
N GLY A 158 13.03 10.06 -2.39
CA GLY A 158 14.36 9.44 -2.45
C GLY A 158 15.15 9.43 -1.14
N VAL A 159 14.57 9.85 -0.02
CA VAL A 159 15.27 9.86 1.27
C VAL A 159 15.33 8.44 1.86
N HIS A 160 16.48 8.10 2.44
CA HIS A 160 16.68 6.88 3.19
C HIS A 160 16.83 7.21 4.68
N VAL A 161 15.86 6.77 5.47
CA VAL A 161 15.89 6.86 6.93
C VAL A 161 16.52 5.57 7.47
N GLY A 162 17.55 5.68 8.30
CA GLY A 162 18.22 4.54 8.94
C GLY A 162 17.35 3.85 10.01
N LYS A 163 17.99 2.89 10.71
CA LYS A 163 17.39 2.23 11.88
C LYS A 163 17.29 3.17 13.06
#